data_3945cfdeceafbff67e27e167773974df
#
_entry.id   3945cfdeceafbff67e27e167773974df
#
_cell.length_a   1.000
_cell.length_b   1.000
_cell.length_c   1.000
_cell.angle_alpha   90.00
_cell.angle_beta   90.00
_cell.angle_gamma   90.00
#
_symmetry.space_group_name_H-M   'P 1'
#
loop_
_entity.id
_entity.type
_entity.pdbx_description
1 polymer ?
#
loop_
_entity_poly.entity_id
_entity_poly.type
_entity_poly.pdbx_seq_one_letter_code
_entity_poly.pdbx_strand_id
1 'polypeptide(L)' 'LNDNRQRVLLNMCFNLGIPRLKGFKNMLRDIQNGLYDQAAVEMIDSLWARQVGGRAVRLAKLMKNG' A
#
# COMPACT_ATOMS: atom_id res chain seq x y z
N LEU A 1 -1.71 -13.09 -3.35
CA LEU A 1 -0.62 -12.24 -2.82
C LEU A 1 0.33 -13.06 -1.99
N ASN A 2 1.62 -12.69 -2.01
CA ASN A 2 2.57 -13.29 -1.09
C ASN A 2 2.40 -12.71 0.32
N ASP A 3 3.08 -13.33 1.30
CA ASP A 3 2.92 -12.95 2.70
C ASP A 3 3.36 -11.51 2.97
N ASN A 4 4.43 -11.06 2.32
CA ASN A 4 4.94 -9.71 2.53
C ASN A 4 3.95 -8.66 2.06
N ARG A 5 3.34 -8.86 0.91
CA ARG A 5 2.34 -7.95 0.36
C ARG A 5 1.06 -7.95 1.20
N GLN A 6 0.67 -9.10 1.71
CA GLN A 6 -0.45 -9.19 2.63
C GLN A 6 -0.18 -8.40 3.90
N ARG A 7 1.03 -8.48 4.44
CA ARG A 7 1.42 -7.71 5.62
C ARG A 7 1.37 -6.21 5.37
N VAL A 8 1.73 -5.77 4.17
CA VAL A 8 1.63 -4.34 3.80
C VAL A 8 0.18 -3.89 3.91
N LEU A 9 -0.75 -4.64 3.33
CA LEU A 9 -2.17 -4.31 3.39
C LEU A 9 -2.71 -4.33 4.81
N LEU A 10 -2.28 -5.29 5.62
CA LEU A 10 -2.67 -5.34 7.03
C LEU A 10 -2.17 -4.13 7.80
N ASN A 11 -0.92 -3.73 7.58
CA ASN A 11 -0.37 -2.53 8.21
C ASN A 11 -1.15 -1.29 7.83
N MET A 12 -1.47 -1.14 6.55
CA MET A 12 -2.29 -0.01 6.09
C MET A 12 -3.67 -0.03 6.73
N CYS A 13 -4.26 -1.21 6.85
CA CYS A 13 -5.57 -1.37 7.47
C CYS A 13 -5.54 -0.93 8.93
N PHE A 14 -4.50 -1.29 9.68
CA PHE A 14 -4.35 -0.87 11.08
C PHE A 14 -4.17 0.64 11.20
N ASN A 15 -3.45 1.26 10.28
CA ASN A 15 -3.19 2.70 10.32
C ASN A 15 -4.38 3.54 9.84
N LEU A 16 -5.06 3.07 8.80
CA LEU A 16 -6.08 3.85 8.10
C LEU A 16 -7.50 3.47 8.50
N GLY A 17 -7.71 2.20 8.83
CA GLY A 17 -9.05 1.64 8.91
C GLY A 17 -9.56 1.24 7.54
N ILE A 18 -10.54 0.33 7.53
CA ILE A 18 -11.09 -0.23 6.28
C ILE A 18 -11.68 0.84 5.36
N PRO A 19 -12.48 1.83 5.86
CA PRO A 19 -13.06 2.83 4.96
C PRO A 19 -12.02 3.63 4.18
N ARG A 20 -10.93 4.02 4.84
CA ARG A 20 -9.85 4.78 4.19
C ARG A 20 -9.04 3.90 3.24
N LEU A 21 -8.79 2.66 3.64
CA LEU A 21 -8.08 1.73 2.77
C LEU A 21 -8.86 1.48 1.48
N LYS A 22 -10.17 1.38 1.56
CA LYS A 22 -11.03 1.24 0.37
C LYS A 22 -10.92 2.44 -0.56
N GLY A 23 -10.53 3.60 -0.06
CA GLY A 23 -10.31 4.80 -0.87
C GLY A 23 -9.10 4.69 -1.80
N PHE A 24 -8.18 3.77 -1.53
CA PHE A 24 -7.04 3.47 -2.40
C PHE A 24 -7.45 2.59 -3.58
N LYS A 25 -8.45 3.00 -4.33
CA LYS A 25 -9.04 2.18 -5.40
C LYS A 25 -8.03 1.79 -6.47
N ASN A 26 -7.22 2.76 -6.91
CA ASN A 26 -6.22 2.50 -7.95
C ASN A 26 -5.15 1.52 -7.45
N MET A 27 -4.67 1.72 -6.23
CA MET A 27 -3.69 0.82 -5.62
C MET A 27 -4.25 -0.60 -5.53
N LEU A 28 -5.46 -0.76 -5.03
CA LEU A 28 -6.08 -2.06 -4.88
C LEU A 28 -6.29 -2.75 -6.22
N ARG A 29 -6.68 -1.99 -7.25
CA ARG A 29 -6.83 -2.50 -8.61
C ARG A 29 -5.48 -2.97 -9.15
N ASP A 30 -4.43 -2.16 -8.97
CA ASP A 30 -3.10 -2.51 -9.42
C ASP A 30 -2.60 -3.80 -8.77
N ILE A 31 -2.86 -3.95 -7.47
CA ILE A 31 -2.50 -5.18 -6.75
C ILE A 31 -3.21 -6.39 -7.35
N GLN A 32 -4.51 -6.27 -7.65
CA GLN A 32 -5.28 -7.35 -8.25
C GLN A 32 -4.75 -7.76 -9.62
N ASN A 33 -4.19 -6.80 -10.35
CA ASN A 33 -3.66 -7.04 -11.69
C ASN A 33 -2.17 -7.39 -11.69
N GLY A 34 -1.55 -7.51 -10.52
CA GLY A 34 -0.13 -7.83 -10.42
C GLY A 34 0.79 -6.65 -10.71
N LEU A 35 0.26 -5.43 -10.76
CA LEU A 35 1.03 -4.22 -11.03
C LEU A 35 1.57 -3.63 -9.73
N TYR A 36 2.46 -4.36 -9.09
CA TYR A 36 2.97 -4.01 -7.75
C TYR A 36 3.82 -2.74 -7.75
N ASP A 37 4.55 -2.49 -8.84
CA ASP A 37 5.33 -1.25 -8.96
C ASP A 37 4.42 -0.03 -8.93
N GLN A 38 3.32 -0.08 -9.66
CA GLN A 38 2.35 1.01 -9.70
C GLN A 38 1.63 1.15 -8.37
N ALA A 39 1.29 0.05 -7.74
CA ALA A 39 0.68 0.07 -6.41
C ALA A 39 1.60 0.77 -5.41
N ALA A 40 2.91 0.50 -5.46
CA ALA A 40 3.89 1.15 -4.59
C ALA A 40 3.95 2.66 -4.83
N VAL A 41 3.88 3.10 -6.09
CA VAL A 41 3.84 4.52 -6.44
C VAL A 41 2.60 5.19 -5.86
N GLU A 42 1.45 4.55 -6.00
CA GLU A 42 0.19 5.06 -5.43
C GLU A 42 0.28 5.21 -3.91
N MET A 43 0.93 4.27 -3.23
CA MET A 43 1.13 4.34 -1.78
C MET A 43 1.94 5.56 -1.39
N ILE A 44 3.05 5.81 -2.09
CA ILE A 44 3.95 6.93 -1.78
C ILE A 44 3.30 8.27 -2.11
N ASP A 45 2.49 8.32 -3.16
CA ASP A 45 1.85 9.54 -3.65
C ASP A 45 0.55 9.86 -2.92
N SER A 46 0.41 9.42 -1.68
CA SER A 46 -0.81 9.58 -0.91
C SER A 46 -0.60 10.49 0.31
N LEU A 47 -1.70 11.03 0.83
CA LEU A 47 -1.69 11.77 2.10
C LEU A 47 -1.21 10.89 3.25
N TRP A 48 -1.58 9.60 3.22
CA TRP A 48 -1.13 8.63 4.21
C TRP A 48 0.40 8.58 4.28
N ALA A 49 1.07 8.60 3.12
CA ALA A 49 2.54 8.57 3.07
C ALA A 49 3.15 9.78 3.78
N ARG A 50 2.51 10.95 3.64
CA ARG A 50 2.98 12.16 4.31
C ARG A 50 2.79 12.07 5.82
N GLN A 51 1.74 11.41 6.27
CA GLN A 51 1.43 11.29 7.69
C GLN A 51 2.33 10.30 8.40
N VAL A 52 2.66 9.18 7.78
CA VAL A 52 3.44 8.11 8.40
C VAL A 52 4.93 8.16 8.03
N GLY A 53 5.32 9.00 7.09
CA GLY A 53 6.72 9.25 6.74
C GLY A 53 7.45 8.02 6.23
N GLY A 54 8.61 7.69 6.84
CA GLY A 54 9.47 6.60 6.39
C GLY A 54 8.81 5.23 6.37
N ARG A 55 7.75 5.03 7.17
CA ARG A 55 7.00 3.77 7.15
C ARG A 55 6.37 3.51 5.79
N ALA A 56 5.83 4.58 5.17
CA ALA A 56 5.23 4.45 3.84
C ALA A 56 6.25 3.98 2.80
N VAL A 57 7.46 4.53 2.86
CA VAL A 57 8.53 4.14 1.95
C VAL A 57 8.88 2.67 2.12
N ARG A 58 9.01 2.21 3.37
CA ARG A 58 9.32 0.80 3.65
C ARG A 58 8.21 -0.13 3.15
N LEU A 59 6.96 0.23 3.43
CA LEU A 59 5.83 -0.58 3.01
C LEU A 59 5.70 -0.60 1.48
N ALA A 60 5.98 0.54 0.83
CA ALA A 60 5.96 0.61 -0.63
C ALA A 60 7.03 -0.28 -1.25
N LYS A 61 8.24 -0.29 -0.69
CA LYS A 61 9.30 -1.19 -1.15
C LYS A 61 8.89 -2.65 -1.00
N LEU A 62 8.27 -2.98 0.12
CA LEU A 62 7.81 -4.34 0.38
C LEU A 62 6.69 -4.74 -0.58
N MET A 63 5.81 -3.81 -0.93
CA MET A 63 4.77 -4.04 -1.93
C MET A 63 5.38 -4.30 -3.30
N LYS A 64 6.38 -3.51 -3.70
CA LYS A 64 7.03 -3.63 -4.99
C LYS A 64 7.81 -4.93 -5.13
N ASN A 65 8.61 -5.25 -4.13
CA ASN A 65 9.57 -6.35 -4.20
C ASN A 65 9.03 -7.67 -3.64
N GLY A 66 7.99 -7.62 -2.87
CA GLY A 66 7.43 -8.80 -2.23
C GLY A 66 8.30 -9.29 -1.13
#